data_37573fc73b5e393e72b9a7cdcd379221
#
_entry.id   37573fc73b5e393e72b9a7cdcd379221
#
_cell.length_a   1.000
_cell.length_b   1.000
_cell.length_c   1.000
_cell.angle_alpha   90.00
_cell.angle_beta   90.00
_cell.angle_gamma   90.00
#
_symmetry.space_group_name_H-M   'P 1'
#
loop_
_entity.id
_entity.type
_entity.pdbx_description
1 polymer ?
#
loop_
_entity_poly.entity_id
_entity_poly.type
_entity_poly.pdbx_seq_one_letter_code
_entity_poly.pdbx_strand_id
1 'polypeptide(L)'
;MSVSIDIDKVVKKYGDTVVVTGLSVDIMPGEFFTLLGPSGCGKTTLLRMIIGFNSIEGGTISVDGNVINDVATDKRNMGMVFQNYAIFPHMSVKDNVAFGLRMRKVPEKEIEERVDKILKIVKIDHLKDRMPTALSGGQQQRVALA
;
A
#
# COMPACT_ATOMS: atom_id res chain seq x y z
N MET A 1 6.30 -9.60 -9.81
CA MET A 1 6.35 -8.89 -11.09
C MET A 1 5.83 -7.49 -10.85
N SER A 2 6.47 -6.47 -11.40
CA SER A 2 5.97 -5.10 -11.39
C SER A 2 4.93 -4.92 -12.47
N VAL A 3 3.98 -4.00 -12.26
CA VAL A 3 2.85 -3.71 -13.17
C VAL A 3 2.94 -2.27 -13.65
N SER A 4 2.31 -1.95 -14.80
CA SER A 4 2.07 -0.57 -15.21
C SER A 4 0.84 -0.02 -14.49
N ILE A 5 0.84 1.30 -14.23
CA ILE A 5 -0.36 2.01 -13.76
C ILE A 5 -0.57 3.21 -14.68
N ASP A 6 -1.70 3.25 -15.32
CA ASP A 6 -2.14 4.33 -16.19
C ASP A 6 -3.31 5.07 -15.51
N ILE A 7 -3.18 6.38 -15.40
CA ILE A 7 -4.17 7.27 -14.82
C ILE A 7 -4.53 8.28 -15.90
N ASP A 8 -5.78 8.26 -16.39
CA ASP A 8 -6.24 9.19 -17.43
C ASP A 8 -7.37 10.06 -16.93
N LYS A 9 -7.12 11.38 -16.93
CA LYS A 9 -8.07 12.47 -16.61
C LYS A 9 -8.88 12.24 -15.34
N VAL A 10 -8.24 11.66 -14.30
CA VAL A 10 -8.92 11.33 -13.06
C VAL A 10 -9.36 12.57 -12.31
N VAL A 11 -10.63 12.58 -11.91
CA VAL A 11 -11.27 13.65 -11.14
C VAL A 11 -11.72 13.11 -9.79
N LYS A 12 -11.45 13.86 -8.71
CA LYS A 12 -11.96 13.58 -7.35
C LYS A 12 -12.60 14.83 -6.76
N LYS A 13 -13.82 14.63 -6.23
CA LYS A 13 -14.59 15.68 -5.51
C LYS A 13 -14.95 15.18 -4.11
N TYR A 14 -15.06 16.09 -3.17
CA TYR A 14 -15.69 15.89 -1.86
C TYR A 14 -16.73 16.99 -1.67
N GLY A 15 -18.01 16.64 -1.79
CA GLY A 15 -19.08 17.62 -1.94
C GLY A 15 -18.81 18.51 -3.17
N ASP A 16 -18.83 19.82 -2.97
CA ASP A 16 -18.56 20.79 -4.04
C ASP A 16 -17.07 21.07 -4.29
N THR A 17 -16.18 20.55 -3.43
CA THR A 17 -14.75 20.81 -3.54
C THR A 17 -14.07 19.79 -4.46
N VAL A 18 -13.47 20.27 -5.54
CA VAL A 18 -12.65 19.45 -6.44
C VAL A 18 -11.23 19.39 -5.88
N VAL A 19 -10.75 18.17 -5.60
CA VAL A 19 -9.42 17.91 -5.01
C VAL A 19 -8.42 17.43 -6.06
N VAL A 20 -8.89 16.71 -7.07
CA VAL A 20 -8.08 16.29 -8.22
C VAL A 20 -8.83 16.67 -9.50
N THR A 21 -8.18 17.40 -10.38
CA THR A 21 -8.80 18.03 -11.56
C THR A 21 -8.23 17.47 -12.86
N GLY A 22 -8.67 16.25 -13.27
CA GLY A 22 -8.27 15.70 -14.57
C GLY A 22 -6.79 15.32 -14.64
N LEU A 23 -6.25 14.69 -13.60
CA LEU A 23 -4.86 14.23 -13.55
C LEU A 23 -4.64 13.05 -14.50
N SER A 24 -3.59 13.13 -15.32
CA SER A 24 -3.10 12.01 -16.14
C SER A 24 -1.63 11.74 -15.84
N VAL A 25 -1.29 10.46 -15.61
CA VAL A 25 0.06 10.00 -15.28
C VAL A 25 0.20 8.54 -15.69
N ASP A 26 1.32 8.21 -16.33
CA ASP A 26 1.71 6.85 -16.66
C ASP A 26 2.89 6.43 -15.79
N ILE A 27 2.78 5.29 -15.12
CA ILE A 27 3.84 4.70 -14.30
C ILE A 27 4.21 3.36 -14.94
N MET A 28 5.46 3.26 -15.37
CA MET A 28 5.95 2.07 -16.07
C MET A 28 6.29 0.93 -15.12
N PRO A 29 6.26 -0.33 -15.59
CA PRO A 29 6.66 -1.47 -14.76
C PRO A 29 8.09 -1.32 -14.22
N GLY A 30 8.26 -1.46 -12.90
CA GLY A 30 9.56 -1.34 -12.23
C GLY A 30 10.01 0.09 -11.96
N GLU A 31 9.21 1.08 -12.32
CA GLU A 31 9.51 2.49 -12.05
C GLU A 31 9.36 2.82 -10.56
N PHE A 32 10.29 3.64 -10.03
CA PHE A 32 10.15 4.28 -8.73
C PHE A 32 9.59 5.69 -8.92
N PHE A 33 8.28 5.80 -8.79
CA PHE A 33 7.55 7.05 -9.02
C PHE A 33 7.36 7.84 -7.73
N THR A 34 7.59 9.16 -7.76
CA THR A 34 7.46 10.04 -6.59
C THR A 34 6.46 11.17 -6.83
N LEU A 35 5.49 11.30 -5.92
CA LEU A 35 4.54 12.42 -5.88
C LEU A 35 5.06 13.52 -4.95
N LEU A 36 5.40 14.68 -5.50
CA LEU A 36 5.84 15.85 -4.75
C LEU A 36 4.75 16.93 -4.77
N GLY A 37 4.69 17.72 -3.71
CA GLY A 37 3.77 18.85 -3.60
C GLY A 37 3.44 19.21 -2.14
N PRO A 38 2.84 20.37 -1.89
CA PRO A 38 2.45 20.83 -0.55
C PRO A 38 1.40 19.93 0.11
N SER A 39 1.21 20.09 1.42
CA SER A 39 0.13 19.41 2.14
C SER A 39 -1.23 19.82 1.55
N GLY A 40 -2.13 18.85 1.42
CA GLY A 40 -3.49 19.10 0.89
C GLY A 40 -3.62 19.10 -0.64
N CYS A 41 -2.54 18.98 -1.42
CA CYS A 41 -2.63 18.99 -2.89
C CYS A 41 -3.13 17.66 -3.54
N GLY A 42 -3.68 16.74 -2.75
CA GLY A 42 -4.32 15.53 -3.30
C GLY A 42 -3.46 14.26 -3.40
N LYS A 43 -2.17 14.26 -3.01
CA LYS A 43 -1.27 13.08 -3.10
C LYS A 43 -1.84 11.84 -2.44
N THR A 44 -2.24 11.97 -1.17
CA THR A 44 -2.85 10.85 -0.42
C THR A 44 -4.18 10.43 -1.01
N THR A 45 -4.95 11.38 -1.54
CA THR A 45 -6.22 11.11 -2.23
C THR A 45 -5.98 10.27 -3.49
N LEU A 46 -4.95 10.62 -4.28
CA LEU A 46 -4.57 9.86 -5.46
C LEU A 46 -4.17 8.42 -5.10
N LEU A 47 -3.29 8.24 -4.10
CA LEU A 47 -2.91 6.91 -3.63
C LEU A 47 -4.13 6.09 -3.16
N ARG A 48 -5.07 6.73 -2.44
CA ARG A 48 -6.31 6.07 -2.00
C ARG A 48 -7.24 5.70 -3.15
N MET A 49 -7.25 6.47 -4.24
CA MET A 49 -8.00 6.12 -5.45
C MET A 49 -7.38 4.92 -6.17
N ILE A 50 -6.04 4.90 -6.30
CA ILE A 50 -5.31 3.79 -6.92
C ILE A 50 -5.58 2.47 -6.18
N ILE A 51 -5.52 2.49 -4.83
CA ILE A 51 -5.76 1.28 -4.04
C ILE A 51 -7.25 0.94 -3.85
N GLY A 52 -8.17 1.86 -4.20
CA GLY A 52 -9.61 1.62 -4.17
C GLY A 52 -10.31 1.98 -2.86
N PHE A 53 -9.67 2.77 -1.97
CA PHE A 53 -10.34 3.32 -0.77
C PHE A 53 -11.25 4.51 -1.09
N ASN A 54 -10.99 5.19 -2.20
CA ASN A 54 -11.81 6.28 -2.69
C ASN A 54 -12.26 5.96 -4.12
N SER A 55 -13.53 6.22 -4.41
CA SER A 55 -14.03 6.27 -5.79
C SER A 55 -13.46 7.48 -6.53
N ILE A 56 -13.54 7.45 -7.83
CA ILE A 56 -13.28 8.61 -8.71
C ILE A 56 -14.61 9.11 -9.28
N GLU A 57 -14.70 10.39 -9.60
CA GLU A 57 -15.88 11.01 -10.23
C GLU A 57 -15.73 11.12 -11.74
N GLY A 58 -14.54 10.91 -12.29
CA GLY A 58 -14.29 10.92 -13.74
C GLY A 58 -12.90 10.39 -14.05
N GLY A 59 -12.69 10.05 -15.32
CA GLY A 59 -11.44 9.45 -15.78
C GLY A 59 -11.34 7.95 -15.53
N THR A 60 -10.15 7.39 -15.74
CA THR A 60 -9.87 5.96 -15.54
C THR A 60 -8.55 5.74 -14.82
N ILE A 61 -8.50 4.67 -14.05
CA ILE A 61 -7.25 4.09 -13.50
C ILE A 61 -7.17 2.68 -14.03
N SER A 62 -6.05 2.36 -14.68
CA SER A 62 -5.80 1.03 -15.25
C SER A 62 -4.52 0.43 -14.70
N VAL A 63 -4.48 -0.90 -14.58
CA VAL A 63 -3.30 -1.68 -14.20
C VAL A 63 -3.08 -2.74 -15.27
N ASP A 64 -1.90 -2.73 -15.89
CA ASP A 64 -1.57 -3.59 -17.04
C ASP A 64 -2.69 -3.54 -18.12
N GLY A 65 -3.20 -2.33 -18.42
CA GLY A 65 -4.26 -2.10 -19.39
C GLY A 65 -5.68 -2.46 -18.93
N ASN A 66 -5.85 -2.99 -17.72
CA ASN A 66 -7.17 -3.34 -17.19
C ASN A 66 -7.70 -2.22 -16.30
N VAL A 67 -8.86 -1.64 -16.62
CA VAL A 67 -9.49 -0.61 -15.79
C VAL A 67 -9.93 -1.18 -14.45
N ILE A 68 -9.53 -0.50 -13.37
CA ILE A 68 -9.77 -0.94 -11.99
C ILE A 68 -10.70 -0.03 -11.19
N ASN A 69 -11.39 0.92 -11.82
CA ASN A 69 -12.24 1.90 -11.13
C ASN A 69 -13.20 1.23 -10.13
N ASP A 70 -13.91 0.18 -10.57
CA ASP A 70 -14.93 -0.53 -9.81
C ASP A 70 -14.42 -1.84 -9.16
N VAL A 71 -13.11 -2.11 -9.25
CA VAL A 71 -12.50 -3.28 -8.63
C VAL A 71 -12.35 -3.03 -7.13
N ALA A 72 -12.89 -3.92 -6.30
CA ALA A 72 -12.79 -3.85 -4.84
C ALA A 72 -11.32 -3.87 -4.39
N THR A 73 -11.00 -3.17 -3.31
CA THR A 73 -9.63 -2.99 -2.78
C THR A 73 -8.88 -4.31 -2.57
N ASP A 74 -9.55 -5.31 -1.99
CA ASP A 74 -8.98 -6.64 -1.73
C ASP A 74 -8.63 -7.42 -3.01
N LYS A 75 -9.26 -7.07 -4.14
CA LYS A 75 -9.04 -7.70 -5.46
C LYS A 75 -7.99 -6.96 -6.30
N ARG A 76 -7.57 -5.75 -5.92
CA ARG A 76 -6.54 -4.99 -6.66
C ARG A 76 -5.14 -5.54 -6.48
N ASN A 77 -4.92 -6.41 -5.51
CA ASN A 77 -3.63 -7.04 -5.20
C ASN A 77 -2.47 -6.03 -5.01
N MET A 78 -2.77 -4.90 -4.40
CA MET A 78 -1.83 -3.81 -4.11
C MET A 78 -1.61 -3.70 -2.60
N GLY A 79 -0.39 -3.33 -2.18
CA GLY A 79 -0.09 -2.97 -0.80
C GLY A 79 0.03 -1.46 -0.63
N MET A 80 -0.39 -0.94 0.53
CA MET A 80 -0.20 0.45 0.90
C MET A 80 0.38 0.54 2.31
N VAL A 81 1.47 1.28 2.45
CA VAL A 81 2.01 1.65 3.76
C VAL A 81 1.41 3.00 4.16
N PHE A 82 0.68 3.02 5.27
CA PHE A 82 0.06 4.25 5.78
C PHE A 82 1.06 5.11 6.56
N GLN A 83 0.79 6.39 6.66
CA GLN A 83 1.62 7.34 7.41
C GLN A 83 1.70 7.01 8.93
N ASN A 84 0.66 6.38 9.48
CA ASN A 84 0.60 5.88 10.85
C ASN A 84 0.98 4.39 10.97
N TYR A 85 1.62 3.85 9.90
CA TYR A 85 2.06 2.46 9.74
C TYR A 85 0.95 1.40 9.74
N ALA A 86 -0.18 1.61 10.42
CA ALA A 86 -1.37 0.74 10.50
C ALA A 86 -1.06 -0.74 10.82
N ILE A 87 -0.05 -0.98 11.69
CA ILE A 87 0.30 -2.32 12.18
C ILE A 87 -0.68 -2.77 13.28
N PHE A 88 -0.90 -4.07 13.40
CA PHE A 88 -1.80 -4.67 14.39
C PHE A 88 -1.15 -4.68 15.78
N PRO A 89 -1.62 -3.89 16.75
CA PRO A 89 -0.94 -3.74 18.04
C PRO A 89 -0.99 -4.97 18.93
N HIS A 90 -1.93 -5.88 18.66
CA HIS A 90 -2.16 -7.13 19.41
C HIS A 90 -1.46 -8.35 18.81
N MET A 91 -0.67 -8.16 17.76
CA MET A 91 0.11 -9.20 17.10
C MET A 91 1.60 -8.91 17.24
N SER A 92 2.43 -9.97 17.35
CA SER A 92 3.89 -9.82 17.30
C SER A 92 4.37 -9.24 15.96
N VAL A 93 5.64 -8.84 15.87
CA VAL A 93 6.27 -8.39 14.61
C VAL A 93 6.13 -9.46 13.52
N LYS A 94 6.49 -10.71 13.84
CA LYS A 94 6.39 -11.83 12.87
C LYS A 94 4.95 -12.06 12.41
N ASP A 95 3.97 -11.96 13.32
CA ASP A 95 2.58 -12.18 12.97
C ASP A 95 1.99 -11.05 12.13
N ASN A 96 2.41 -9.79 12.37
CA ASN A 96 2.08 -8.67 11.51
C ASN A 96 2.56 -8.90 10.07
N VAL A 97 3.82 -9.30 9.90
CA VAL A 97 4.41 -9.57 8.58
C VAL A 97 3.80 -10.82 7.93
N ALA A 98 3.49 -11.85 8.72
CA ALA A 98 2.86 -13.08 8.24
C ALA A 98 1.39 -12.89 7.83
N PHE A 99 0.70 -11.86 8.35
CA PHE A 99 -0.75 -11.71 8.24
C PHE A 99 -1.24 -11.78 6.79
N GLY A 100 -0.64 -11.02 5.89
CA GLY A 100 -1.04 -10.99 4.48
C GLY A 100 -0.84 -12.35 3.77
N LEU A 101 0.18 -13.10 4.13
CA LEU A 101 0.46 -14.42 3.59
C LEU A 101 -0.56 -15.46 4.11
N ARG A 102 -0.92 -15.38 5.41
CA ARG A 102 -1.96 -16.23 5.99
C ARG A 102 -3.33 -16.00 5.35
N MET A 103 -3.69 -14.73 5.10
CA MET A 103 -4.95 -14.38 4.40
C MET A 103 -4.99 -14.97 2.99
N ARG A 104 -3.82 -15.10 2.32
CA ARG A 104 -3.68 -15.75 1.01
C ARG A 104 -3.53 -17.27 1.09
N LYS A 105 -3.67 -17.86 2.29
CA LYS A 105 -3.57 -19.31 2.54
C LYS A 105 -2.23 -19.93 2.11
N VAL A 106 -1.15 -19.18 2.22
CA VAL A 106 0.22 -19.70 1.98
C VAL A 106 0.54 -20.72 3.08
N PRO A 107 1.23 -21.85 2.76
CA PRO A 107 1.64 -22.84 3.76
C PRO A 107 2.54 -22.24 4.84
N GLU A 108 2.34 -22.63 6.12
CA GLU A 108 3.03 -22.01 7.27
C GLU A 108 4.55 -22.11 7.16
N LYS A 109 5.09 -23.22 6.68
CA LYS A 109 6.53 -23.39 6.45
C LYS A 109 7.09 -22.32 5.48
N GLU A 110 6.37 -22.03 4.41
CA GLU A 110 6.75 -21.01 3.43
C GLU A 110 6.61 -19.59 4.04
N ILE A 111 5.58 -19.38 4.88
CA ILE A 111 5.40 -18.12 5.63
C ILE A 111 6.62 -17.86 6.52
N GLU A 112 7.04 -18.83 7.32
CA GLU A 112 8.21 -18.70 8.22
C GLU A 112 9.48 -18.31 7.44
N GLU A 113 9.75 -19.00 6.34
CA GLU A 113 10.91 -18.72 5.48
C GLU A 113 10.87 -17.29 4.89
N ARG A 114 9.70 -16.86 4.39
CA ARG A 114 9.51 -15.53 3.82
C ARG A 114 9.60 -14.42 4.86
N VAL A 115 8.99 -14.62 6.03
CA VAL A 115 9.01 -13.68 7.16
C VAL A 115 10.44 -13.51 7.68
N ASP A 116 11.16 -14.59 7.95
CA ASP A 116 12.55 -14.52 8.41
C ASP A 116 13.45 -13.81 7.38
N LYS A 117 13.23 -14.06 6.09
CA LYS A 117 13.97 -13.40 5.01
C LYS A 117 13.72 -11.89 4.99
N ILE A 118 12.45 -11.46 5.01
CA ILE A 118 12.12 -10.02 4.90
C ILE A 118 12.55 -9.27 6.16
N LEU A 119 12.39 -9.85 7.36
CA LEU A 119 12.82 -9.24 8.61
C LEU A 119 14.34 -8.99 8.65
N LYS A 120 15.15 -9.89 8.08
CA LYS A 120 16.60 -9.69 7.89
C LYS A 120 16.89 -8.53 6.92
N ILE A 121 16.16 -8.44 5.80
CA ILE A 121 16.32 -7.36 4.81
C ILE A 121 16.07 -6.00 5.46
N VAL A 122 14.99 -5.88 6.25
CA VAL A 122 14.65 -4.62 6.94
C VAL A 122 15.39 -4.46 8.29
N LYS A 123 16.28 -5.40 8.65
CA LYS A 123 17.17 -5.37 9.83
C LYS A 123 16.43 -5.27 11.18
N ILE A 124 15.34 -6.02 11.35
CA ILE A 124 14.56 -6.13 12.59
C ILE A 124 14.25 -7.59 12.98
N ASP A 125 14.98 -8.55 12.46
CA ASP A 125 14.83 -9.97 12.74
C ASP A 125 14.97 -10.31 14.25
N HIS A 126 15.84 -9.60 14.96
CA HIS A 126 16.01 -9.70 16.42
C HIS A 126 14.80 -9.21 17.23
N LEU A 127 13.81 -8.59 16.60
CA LEU A 127 12.58 -8.06 17.21
C LEU A 127 11.34 -8.91 16.86
N LYS A 128 11.49 -10.01 16.16
CA LYS A 128 10.38 -10.77 15.56
C LYS A 128 9.29 -11.19 16.54
N ASP A 129 9.65 -11.46 17.78
CA ASP A 129 8.70 -11.88 18.82
C ASP A 129 8.19 -10.73 19.70
N ARG A 130 8.62 -9.49 19.45
CA ARG A 130 8.16 -8.32 20.19
C ARG A 130 6.80 -7.83 19.69
N MET A 131 6.08 -7.18 20.62
CA MET A 131 4.83 -6.49 20.30
C MET A 131 5.14 -5.08 19.76
N PRO A 132 4.31 -4.53 18.86
CA PRO A 132 4.48 -3.18 18.31
C PRO A 132 4.63 -2.07 19.35
N THR A 133 3.96 -2.18 20.48
CA THR A 133 4.02 -1.21 21.59
C THR A 133 5.41 -1.10 22.23
N ALA A 134 6.26 -2.12 22.06
CA ALA A 134 7.64 -2.13 22.55
C ALA A 134 8.66 -1.67 21.48
N LEU A 135 8.20 -1.14 20.35
CA LEU A 135 9.03 -0.71 19.22
C LEU A 135 9.07 0.82 19.10
N SER A 136 10.22 1.35 18.68
CA SER A 136 10.31 2.74 18.24
C SER A 136 9.52 2.98 16.94
N GLY A 137 9.16 4.25 16.64
CA GLY A 137 8.43 4.60 15.42
C GLY A 137 9.16 4.12 14.14
N GLY A 138 10.49 4.25 14.08
CA GLY A 138 11.27 3.75 12.94
C GLY A 138 11.27 2.22 12.82
N GLN A 139 11.19 1.49 13.95
CA GLN A 139 11.03 0.03 13.94
C GLN A 139 9.63 -0.37 13.48
N GLN A 140 8.59 0.34 13.96
CA GLN A 140 7.21 0.14 13.49
C GLN A 140 7.07 0.38 11.99
N GLN A 141 7.72 1.42 11.46
CA GLN A 141 7.77 1.70 10.03
C GLN A 141 8.38 0.52 9.23
N ARG A 142 9.45 -0.08 9.73
CA ARG A 142 10.08 -1.24 9.08
C ARG A 142 9.17 -2.47 9.12
N VAL A 143 8.38 -2.67 10.19
CA VAL A 143 7.36 -3.73 10.24
C VAL A 143 6.30 -3.51 9.16
N ALA A 144 5.85 -2.26 8.97
CA ALA A 144 4.85 -1.94 7.95
C ALA A 144 5.37 -2.09 6.51
N LEU A 145 6.69 -1.96 6.31
CA LEU A 145 7.35 -2.16 5.01
C LEU A 145 7.63 -3.64 4.70
N ALA A 146 7.71 -4.47 5.72
CA ALA A 146 8.00 -5.90 5.59
C ALA A 146 6.78 -6.70 5.16
#